data_86b41280c47dc932759a6c263e3f636b
#
_entry.id   86b41280c47dc932759a6c263e3f636b
#
_cell.length_a   1.000
_cell.length_b   1.000
_cell.length_c   1.000
_cell.angle_alpha   90.00
_cell.angle_beta   90.00
_cell.angle_gamma   90.00
#
_symmetry.space_group_name_H-M   'P 1'
#
loop_
_entity.id
_entity.type
_entity.pdbx_description
1 polymer ?
#
loop_
_entity_poly.entity_id
_entity_poly.type
_entity_poly.pdbx_seq_one_letter_code
_entity_poly.pdbx_strand_id
1 'polypeptide(L)'
;MTHHQENESVKHMNRRIKIGSTVAAGLLIISAVAGCSSTSTGTAAGTSGKIGKIVYIPGLTGNPFYSTVSCGASGAAKKAGVDFATQGSATFDVAKQTEIVNAVVASKPGAIMISITDPKAMIIPLTKAKEAGIPVIGIDGDLEDESVMVSNIQADGIAGGELAGDALAKLVGEKGSVMTIDNATGSLVSKARTDGFAKAISKYPNMKFLGIQYSANDTAKAASFASTVSTTNPDLVGIFSAETNNTEGAITGLREAGKTGKVKLVGYDTSDPIIAALANK
;
A
#
# COMPACT_ATOMS: atom_id res chain seq x y z
N MET A 1 -33.88 45.60 -14.43
CA MET A 1 -32.91 46.22 -15.38
C MET A 1 -31.98 45.11 -15.78
N THR A 2 -32.33 44.34 -16.80
CA THR A 2 -32.10 44.48 -18.26
C THR A 2 -30.67 44.13 -18.63
N HIS A 3 -30.55 42.89 -19.24
CA HIS A 3 -29.95 42.61 -20.55
C HIS A 3 -28.39 42.64 -20.61
N HIS A 4 -27.69 41.72 -21.21
CA HIS A 4 -27.85 41.08 -22.52
C HIS A 4 -27.11 39.76 -22.62
N GLN A 5 -27.72 38.81 -23.34
CA GLN A 5 -27.09 37.66 -24.00
C GLN A 5 -26.32 38.15 -25.21
N GLU A 6 -25.24 37.47 -25.55
CA GLU A 6 -24.90 37.28 -26.96
C GLU A 6 -24.16 35.93 -27.18
N ASN A 7 -24.69 35.28 -28.18
CA ASN A 7 -24.44 33.96 -28.66
C ASN A 7 -23.61 34.10 -29.93
N GLU A 8 -22.44 33.48 -30.08
CA GLU A 8 -21.86 33.38 -31.41
C GLU A 8 -21.39 31.95 -31.73
N SER A 9 -21.87 31.58 -32.85
CA SER A 9 -22.00 30.40 -33.66
C SER A 9 -20.65 29.85 -34.17
N VAL A 10 -20.51 28.54 -34.09
CA VAL A 10 -19.43 27.74 -34.67
C VAL A 10 -19.63 27.57 -36.16
N LYS A 11 -18.66 28.00 -36.99
CA LYS A 11 -18.61 27.69 -38.42
C LYS A 11 -17.74 26.46 -38.68
N HIS A 12 -18.40 25.41 -39.20
CA HIS A 12 -17.77 24.26 -39.84
C HIS A 12 -17.06 24.69 -41.14
N MET A 13 -15.83 24.26 -41.33
CA MET A 13 -15.13 24.35 -42.59
C MET A 13 -14.71 22.97 -43.09
N ASN A 14 -15.54 22.40 -43.94
CA ASN A 14 -15.24 21.18 -44.73
C ASN A 14 -14.25 21.52 -45.85
N ARG A 15 -13.09 20.90 -45.89
CA ARG A 15 -12.15 20.95 -47.01
C ARG A 15 -12.06 19.59 -47.69
N ARG A 16 -12.77 19.45 -48.81
CA ARG A 16 -12.69 18.31 -49.72
C ARG A 16 -11.39 18.39 -50.50
N ILE A 17 -10.57 17.33 -50.48
CA ILE A 17 -9.43 17.14 -51.38
C ILE A 17 -9.85 16.17 -52.47
N LYS A 18 -9.70 16.64 -53.73
CA LYS A 18 -10.02 15.87 -54.94
C LYS A 18 -8.87 14.91 -55.25
N ILE A 19 -9.25 13.67 -55.59
CA ILE A 19 -8.38 12.63 -56.10
C ILE A 19 -8.25 12.82 -57.59
N GLY A 20 -6.98 12.98 -58.06
CA GLY A 20 -6.66 12.96 -59.47
C GLY A 20 -6.07 11.59 -59.86
N SER A 21 -6.72 10.91 -60.78
CA SER A 21 -6.28 9.65 -61.38
C SER A 21 -5.29 9.96 -62.49
N THR A 22 -4.16 9.23 -62.51
CA THR A 22 -3.38 9.07 -63.75
C THR A 22 -2.96 7.60 -63.88
N VAL A 23 -3.42 7.01 -64.97
CA VAL A 23 -3.09 5.68 -65.45
C VAL A 23 -1.80 5.74 -66.23
N ALA A 24 -0.87 4.83 -65.98
CA ALA A 24 0.20 4.48 -66.92
C ALA A 24 0.47 2.98 -66.81
N ALA A 25 0.29 2.32 -67.96
CA ALA A 25 0.50 0.90 -68.18
C ALA A 25 1.99 0.60 -68.42
N GLY A 26 2.47 -0.58 -68.01
CA GLY A 26 3.79 -1.07 -68.35
C GLY A 26 4.13 -2.46 -67.80
N LEU A 27 3.92 -3.42 -68.67
CA LEU A 27 4.60 -4.73 -68.86
C LEU A 27 4.97 -5.67 -67.69
N LEU A 28 4.48 -6.88 -67.93
CA LEU A 28 4.76 -8.19 -67.32
C LEU A 28 6.24 -8.58 -67.28
N ILE A 29 6.67 -9.17 -66.16
CA ILE A 29 7.63 -10.28 -66.11
C ILE A 29 7.09 -11.30 -65.10
N ILE A 30 6.77 -12.49 -65.59
CA ILE A 30 6.36 -13.67 -64.79
C ILE A 30 7.64 -14.37 -64.35
N SER A 31 7.86 -14.47 -63.06
CA SER A 31 8.84 -15.42 -62.48
C SER A 31 8.13 -16.20 -61.38
N ALA A 32 7.76 -17.43 -61.70
CA ALA A 32 7.21 -18.41 -60.76
C ALA A 32 8.33 -18.89 -59.85
N VAL A 33 8.22 -18.58 -58.55
CA VAL A 33 8.94 -19.30 -57.50
C VAL A 33 7.89 -19.89 -56.55
N ALA A 34 7.78 -21.20 -56.61
CA ALA A 34 7.02 -21.97 -55.62
C ALA A 34 7.71 -21.86 -54.26
N GLY A 35 7.13 -21.08 -53.35
CA GLY A 35 7.53 -20.97 -51.97
C GLY A 35 6.41 -21.48 -51.07
N CYS A 36 6.65 -22.57 -50.36
CA CYS A 36 5.75 -23.14 -49.37
C CYS A 36 5.25 -22.10 -48.39
N SER A 37 3.97 -21.83 -48.40
CA SER A 37 3.30 -21.07 -47.34
C SER A 37 3.21 -21.92 -46.06
N SER A 38 4.22 -21.82 -45.19
CA SER A 38 4.03 -22.15 -43.79
C SER A 38 3.24 -21.01 -43.14
N THR A 39 1.99 -21.29 -42.85
CA THR A 39 1.15 -20.44 -42.02
C THR A 39 1.77 -20.40 -40.62
N SER A 40 2.68 -19.47 -40.39
CA SER A 40 3.10 -19.14 -39.02
C SER A 40 1.95 -18.40 -38.37
N THR A 41 1.14 -19.12 -37.59
CA THR A 41 0.40 -18.53 -36.48
C THR A 41 1.41 -17.70 -35.66
N GLY A 42 1.39 -16.40 -35.85
CA GLY A 42 2.16 -15.46 -35.06
C GLY A 42 1.71 -15.54 -33.62
N THR A 43 2.28 -16.47 -32.87
CA THR A 43 2.40 -16.33 -31.44
C THR A 43 3.21 -15.07 -31.24
N ALA A 44 2.60 -14.01 -30.71
CA ALA A 44 3.30 -12.85 -30.25
C ALA A 44 4.33 -13.36 -29.22
N ALA A 45 5.56 -13.60 -29.67
CA ALA A 45 6.69 -13.79 -28.80
C ALA A 45 6.83 -12.47 -28.05
N GLY A 46 6.22 -12.41 -26.87
CA GLY A 46 6.55 -11.39 -25.89
C GLY A 46 8.08 -11.39 -25.81
N THR A 47 8.69 -10.29 -26.12
CA THR A 47 10.11 -10.04 -25.89
C THR A 47 10.36 -10.33 -24.42
N SER A 48 10.84 -11.52 -24.11
CA SER A 48 11.38 -11.90 -22.81
C SER A 48 12.69 -11.12 -22.63
N GLY A 49 12.56 -9.81 -22.55
CA GLY A 49 13.63 -8.95 -22.07
C GLY A 49 13.90 -9.38 -20.62
N LYS A 50 15.13 -9.73 -20.31
CA LYS A 50 15.57 -10.06 -18.97
C LYS A 50 15.09 -8.94 -18.05
N ILE A 51 14.18 -9.23 -17.11
CA ILE A 51 13.73 -8.24 -16.13
C ILE A 51 14.98 -7.71 -15.42
N GLY A 52 15.18 -6.41 -15.43
CA GLY A 52 16.26 -5.78 -14.69
C GLY A 52 16.08 -5.97 -13.19
N LYS A 53 16.98 -5.40 -12.41
CA LYS A 53 16.94 -5.46 -10.94
C LYS A 53 15.61 -4.94 -10.40
N ILE A 54 15.00 -5.68 -9.49
CA ILE A 54 13.83 -5.23 -8.71
C ILE A 54 14.33 -4.53 -7.45
N VAL A 55 13.78 -3.35 -7.15
CA VAL A 55 14.08 -2.64 -5.91
C VAL A 55 12.82 -2.56 -5.06
N TYR A 56 12.91 -3.05 -3.82
CA TYR A 56 11.86 -2.86 -2.82
C TYR A 56 12.16 -1.64 -1.93
N ILE A 57 11.18 -0.76 -1.79
CA ILE A 57 11.24 0.42 -0.93
C ILE A 57 10.22 0.23 0.21
N PRO A 58 10.65 -0.24 1.40
CA PRO A 58 9.76 -0.38 2.56
C PRO A 58 9.34 0.96 3.13
N GLY A 59 8.30 0.99 3.95
CA GLY A 59 7.89 2.16 4.72
C GLY A 59 8.96 2.60 5.73
N LEU A 60 9.63 1.63 6.35
CA LEU A 60 10.87 1.80 7.12
C LEU A 60 11.67 0.50 7.17
N THR A 61 12.96 0.60 7.46
CA THR A 61 13.85 -0.55 7.67
C THR A 61 13.84 -0.99 9.13
N GLY A 62 14.17 -2.27 9.38
CA GLY A 62 14.26 -2.83 10.74
C GLY A 62 12.93 -3.27 11.35
N ASN A 63 11.80 -2.99 10.72
CA ASN A 63 10.51 -3.51 11.15
C ASN A 63 10.33 -4.97 10.66
N PRO A 64 9.85 -5.90 11.50
CA PRO A 64 9.68 -7.31 11.16
C PRO A 64 8.79 -7.58 9.94
N PHE A 65 7.69 -6.84 9.79
CA PHE A 65 6.80 -6.96 8.63
C PHE A 65 7.55 -6.70 7.32
N TYR A 66 8.21 -5.55 7.19
CA TYR A 66 8.94 -5.18 5.97
C TYR A 66 10.15 -6.10 5.71
N SER A 67 10.79 -6.59 6.77
CA SER A 67 11.88 -7.56 6.66
C SER A 67 11.38 -8.89 6.09
N THR A 68 10.21 -9.35 6.52
CA THR A 68 9.56 -10.56 6.01
C THR A 68 9.17 -10.41 4.53
N VAL A 69 8.57 -9.28 4.15
CA VAL A 69 8.27 -8.95 2.75
C VAL A 69 9.54 -8.98 1.90
N SER A 70 10.61 -8.32 2.37
CA SER A 70 11.91 -8.29 1.67
C SER A 70 12.51 -9.70 1.50
N CYS A 71 12.45 -10.53 2.53
CA CYS A 71 12.93 -11.92 2.50
C CYS A 71 12.16 -12.75 1.46
N GLY A 72 10.84 -12.70 1.50
CA GLY A 72 9.98 -13.41 0.55
C GLY A 72 10.22 -12.98 -0.90
N ALA A 73 10.26 -11.66 -1.15
CA ALA A 73 10.53 -11.10 -2.47
C ALA A 73 11.92 -11.47 -3.00
N SER A 74 12.96 -11.38 -2.15
CA SER A 74 14.32 -11.78 -2.50
C SER A 74 14.39 -13.27 -2.87
N GLY A 75 13.71 -14.13 -2.10
CA GLY A 75 13.63 -15.56 -2.40
C GLY A 75 12.95 -15.87 -3.73
N ALA A 76 11.87 -15.15 -4.05
CA ALA A 76 11.16 -15.28 -5.32
C ALA A 76 12.02 -14.77 -6.49
N ALA A 77 12.64 -13.61 -6.35
CA ALA A 77 13.54 -13.03 -7.35
C ALA A 77 14.71 -13.96 -7.67
N LYS A 78 15.36 -14.54 -6.63
CA LYS A 78 16.44 -15.53 -6.79
C LYS A 78 15.98 -16.75 -7.60
N LYS A 79 14.79 -17.30 -7.32
CA LYS A 79 14.22 -18.41 -8.09
C LYS A 79 13.95 -18.03 -9.55
N ALA A 80 13.59 -16.78 -9.82
CA ALA A 80 13.33 -16.25 -11.15
C ALA A 80 14.63 -15.80 -11.87
N GLY A 81 15.80 -15.84 -11.25
CA GLY A 81 17.04 -15.36 -11.83
C GLY A 81 17.09 -13.84 -12.00
N VAL A 82 16.38 -13.09 -11.15
CA VAL A 82 16.28 -11.63 -11.16
C VAL A 82 17.03 -11.05 -9.96
N ASP A 83 17.80 -9.99 -10.18
CA ASP A 83 18.46 -9.26 -9.09
C ASP A 83 17.44 -8.51 -8.23
N PHE A 84 17.64 -8.53 -6.91
CA PHE A 84 16.78 -7.87 -5.95
C PHE A 84 17.58 -7.04 -4.95
N ALA A 85 17.05 -5.88 -4.55
CA ALA A 85 17.60 -5.10 -3.44
C ALA A 85 16.49 -4.42 -2.66
N THR A 86 16.74 -4.15 -1.39
CA THR A 86 15.92 -3.32 -0.53
C THR A 86 16.63 -2.01 -0.24
N GLN A 87 15.94 -0.88 -0.38
CA GLN A 87 16.43 0.47 -0.05
C GLN A 87 15.35 1.21 0.72
N GLY A 88 15.63 1.65 1.94
CA GLY A 88 14.64 2.30 2.80
C GLY A 88 15.26 3.19 3.86
N SER A 89 14.43 4.02 4.50
CA SER A 89 14.77 4.84 5.66
C SER A 89 14.62 4.03 6.96
N ALA A 90 15.34 4.40 7.99
CA ALA A 90 15.14 3.87 9.33
C ALA A 90 13.93 4.48 10.07
N THR A 91 13.27 5.47 9.47
CA THR A 91 12.08 6.13 10.02
C THR A 91 10.96 6.12 8.98
N PHE A 92 9.71 6.02 9.47
CA PHE A 92 8.52 6.15 8.64
C PHE A 92 8.31 7.64 8.31
N ASP A 93 8.98 8.10 7.24
CA ASP A 93 9.12 9.51 6.88
C ASP A 93 8.92 9.72 5.40
N VAL A 94 7.94 10.54 5.04
CA VAL A 94 7.52 10.82 3.66
C VAL A 94 8.61 11.50 2.85
N ALA A 95 9.34 12.45 3.44
CA ALA A 95 10.38 13.20 2.72
C ALA A 95 11.56 12.27 2.39
N LYS A 96 12.00 11.46 3.35
CA LYS A 96 13.05 10.47 3.14
C LYS A 96 12.65 9.40 2.12
N GLN A 97 11.40 8.91 2.17
CA GLN A 97 10.93 7.96 1.17
C GLN A 97 10.91 8.59 -0.22
N THR A 98 10.50 9.86 -0.35
CA THR A 98 10.54 10.60 -1.62
C THR A 98 11.96 10.69 -2.19
N GLU A 99 12.96 10.99 -1.37
CA GLU A 99 14.37 11.03 -1.78
C GLU A 99 14.83 9.66 -2.29
N ILE A 100 14.49 8.59 -1.57
CA ILE A 100 14.83 7.21 -1.96
C ILE A 100 14.15 6.83 -3.28
N VAL A 101 12.86 7.12 -3.44
CA VAL A 101 12.14 6.85 -4.69
C VAL A 101 12.80 7.57 -5.87
N ASN A 102 13.12 8.86 -5.72
CA ASN A 102 13.81 9.61 -6.79
C ASN A 102 15.19 9.01 -7.14
N ALA A 103 15.97 8.59 -6.15
CA ALA A 103 17.26 7.93 -6.38
C ALA A 103 17.11 6.57 -7.08
N VAL A 104 16.11 5.78 -6.68
CA VAL A 104 15.81 4.47 -7.29
C VAL A 104 15.34 4.66 -8.73
N VAL A 105 14.44 5.60 -9.01
CA VAL A 105 14.00 5.92 -10.39
C VAL A 105 15.19 6.32 -11.27
N ALA A 106 16.09 7.15 -10.75
CA ALA A 106 17.31 7.56 -11.48
C ALA A 106 18.24 6.37 -11.81
N SER A 107 18.23 5.31 -11.00
CA SER A 107 19.01 4.08 -11.25
C SER A 107 18.40 3.17 -12.32
N LYS A 108 17.20 3.48 -12.82
CA LYS A 108 16.46 2.74 -13.85
C LYS A 108 16.33 1.24 -13.56
N PRO A 109 15.73 0.84 -12.44
CA PRO A 109 15.48 -0.58 -12.14
C PRO A 109 14.47 -1.19 -13.13
N GLY A 110 14.40 -2.51 -13.19
CA GLY A 110 13.39 -3.24 -13.97
C GLY A 110 11.99 -3.15 -13.38
N ALA A 111 11.86 -2.97 -12.05
CA ALA A 111 10.61 -2.69 -11.36
C ALA A 111 10.88 -2.10 -9.97
N ILE A 112 9.89 -1.39 -9.45
CA ILE A 112 9.85 -0.90 -8.06
C ILE A 112 8.71 -1.60 -7.33
N MET A 113 9.02 -2.23 -6.19
CA MET A 113 8.05 -2.61 -5.16
C MET A 113 8.09 -1.55 -4.06
N ILE A 114 6.96 -1.11 -3.53
CA ILE A 114 6.96 -0.04 -2.53
C ILE A 114 5.84 -0.22 -1.51
N SER A 115 6.19 -0.05 -0.22
CA SER A 115 5.21 0.16 0.86
C SER A 115 5.12 1.65 1.14
N ILE A 116 4.00 2.25 0.77
CA ILE A 116 3.80 3.69 0.65
C ILE A 116 3.62 4.32 2.04
N THR A 117 4.37 5.39 2.34
CA THR A 117 4.25 6.13 3.60
C THR A 117 3.17 7.20 3.59
N ASP A 118 2.87 7.77 2.42
CA ASP A 118 1.80 8.76 2.25
C ASP A 118 1.15 8.60 0.86
N PRO A 119 -0.16 8.35 0.79
CA PRO A 119 -0.86 8.02 -0.44
C PRO A 119 -0.95 9.16 -1.45
N LYS A 120 -0.79 10.40 -1.01
CA LYS A 120 -0.85 11.60 -1.85
C LYS A 120 0.53 12.08 -2.27
N ALA A 121 1.45 12.17 -1.31
CA ALA A 121 2.80 12.68 -1.57
C ALA A 121 3.61 11.77 -2.51
N MET A 122 3.34 10.45 -2.48
CA MET A 122 4.03 9.49 -3.33
C MET A 122 3.53 9.46 -4.79
N ILE A 123 2.41 10.10 -5.13
CA ILE A 123 1.88 10.15 -6.51
C ILE A 123 2.95 10.73 -7.47
N ILE A 124 3.47 11.92 -7.18
CA ILE A 124 4.42 12.61 -8.07
C ILE A 124 5.71 11.81 -8.31
N PRO A 125 6.45 11.35 -7.27
CA PRO A 125 7.68 10.60 -7.50
C PRO A 125 7.45 9.24 -8.19
N LEU A 126 6.32 8.58 -7.93
CA LEU A 126 6.01 7.30 -8.58
C LEU A 126 5.44 7.48 -10.00
N THR A 127 4.78 8.61 -10.30
CA THR A 127 4.43 8.97 -11.68
C THR A 127 5.68 9.10 -12.55
N LYS A 128 6.76 9.68 -12.03
CA LYS A 128 8.06 9.74 -12.76
C LYS A 128 8.61 8.33 -13.06
N ALA A 129 8.42 7.36 -12.15
CA ALA A 129 8.79 5.97 -12.41
C ALA A 129 7.96 5.39 -13.57
N LYS A 130 6.64 5.58 -13.54
CA LYS A 130 5.72 5.16 -14.61
C LYS A 130 6.08 5.78 -15.96
N GLU A 131 6.34 7.10 -16.00
CA GLU A 131 6.75 7.83 -17.21
C GLU A 131 8.13 7.36 -17.75
N ALA A 132 9.01 6.91 -16.86
CA ALA A 132 10.28 6.28 -17.22
C ALA A 132 10.13 4.82 -17.68
N GLY A 133 8.92 4.28 -17.75
CA GLY A 133 8.64 2.90 -18.12
C GLY A 133 8.97 1.87 -17.04
N ILE A 134 9.12 2.30 -15.77
CA ILE A 134 9.43 1.44 -14.63
C ILE A 134 8.11 1.02 -13.98
N PRO A 135 7.74 -0.27 -14.01
CA PRO A 135 6.54 -0.76 -13.32
C PRO A 135 6.63 -0.54 -11.81
N VAL A 136 5.55 -0.02 -11.22
CA VAL A 136 5.41 0.19 -9.79
C VAL A 136 4.39 -0.79 -9.22
N ILE A 137 4.77 -1.52 -8.18
CA ILE A 137 3.93 -2.50 -7.48
C ILE A 137 3.79 -2.05 -6.03
N GLY A 138 2.57 -1.75 -5.60
CA GLY A 138 2.26 -1.46 -4.21
C GLY A 138 2.30 -2.72 -3.35
N ILE A 139 2.85 -2.61 -2.14
CA ILE A 139 2.90 -3.68 -1.14
C ILE A 139 2.39 -3.12 0.18
N ASP A 140 1.20 -3.54 0.59
CA ASP A 140 0.53 -3.07 1.82
C ASP A 140 0.53 -1.53 1.91
N GLY A 141 0.13 -0.89 0.81
CA GLY A 141 0.08 0.58 0.71
C GLY A 141 -0.67 1.03 -0.54
N ASP A 142 -1.53 2.04 -0.40
CA ASP A 142 -2.34 2.59 -1.48
C ASP A 142 -1.88 3.98 -1.90
N LEU A 143 -2.20 4.35 -3.13
CA LEU A 143 -2.16 5.73 -3.63
C LEU A 143 -3.58 6.26 -3.81
N GLU A 144 -3.78 7.55 -3.65
CA GLU A 144 -5.05 8.20 -4.04
C GLU A 144 -5.29 8.11 -5.56
N ASP A 145 -4.22 8.00 -6.35
CA ASP A 145 -4.27 7.69 -7.79
C ASP A 145 -3.65 6.30 -8.05
N GLU A 146 -4.50 5.28 -8.02
CA GLU A 146 -4.08 3.89 -8.26
C GLU A 146 -3.53 3.64 -9.67
N SER A 147 -3.83 4.51 -10.64
CA SER A 147 -3.37 4.37 -12.03
C SER A 147 -1.84 4.41 -12.17
N VAL A 148 -1.14 4.90 -11.15
CA VAL A 148 0.32 4.96 -11.10
C VAL A 148 0.94 3.58 -10.91
N MET A 149 0.25 2.68 -10.23
CA MET A 149 0.70 1.31 -9.96
C MET A 149 0.17 0.33 -11.00
N VAL A 150 0.96 -0.65 -11.38
CA VAL A 150 0.51 -1.76 -12.24
C VAL A 150 -0.19 -2.86 -11.44
N SER A 151 0.06 -2.93 -10.14
CA SER A 151 -0.57 -3.86 -9.20
C SER A 151 -0.39 -3.35 -7.78
N ASN A 152 -1.31 -3.74 -6.90
CA ASN A 152 -1.18 -3.55 -5.45
C ASN A 152 -1.51 -4.86 -4.73
N ILE A 153 -0.68 -5.26 -3.78
CA ILE A 153 -0.81 -6.50 -3.01
C ILE A 153 -0.99 -6.10 -1.55
N GLN A 154 -2.18 -6.32 -1.02
CA GLN A 154 -2.50 -5.96 0.37
C GLN A 154 -3.55 -6.90 0.97
N ALA A 155 -3.62 -6.89 2.30
CA ALA A 155 -4.69 -7.57 3.03
C ALA A 155 -5.98 -6.74 3.01
N ASP A 156 -7.13 -7.39 3.19
CA ASP A 156 -8.41 -6.69 3.44
C ASP A 156 -8.37 -6.08 4.85
N GLY A 157 -8.02 -4.80 4.93
CA GLY A 157 -7.89 -4.07 6.18
C GLY A 157 -9.21 -3.93 6.94
N ILE A 158 -10.33 -3.71 6.23
CA ILE A 158 -11.66 -3.60 6.83
C ILE A 158 -12.06 -4.92 7.50
N ALA A 159 -11.98 -6.04 6.76
CA ALA A 159 -12.32 -7.36 7.31
C ALA A 159 -11.39 -7.73 8.49
N GLY A 160 -10.09 -7.46 8.37
CA GLY A 160 -9.13 -7.68 9.45
C GLY A 160 -9.43 -6.86 10.71
N GLY A 161 -9.81 -5.59 10.54
CA GLY A 161 -10.24 -4.73 11.62
C GLY A 161 -11.55 -5.20 12.29
N GLU A 162 -12.54 -5.62 11.50
CA GLU A 162 -13.78 -6.17 12.03
C GLU A 162 -13.52 -7.43 12.87
N LEU A 163 -12.70 -8.35 12.39
CA LEU A 163 -12.30 -9.55 13.14
C LEU A 163 -11.58 -9.19 14.45
N ALA A 164 -10.70 -8.19 14.44
CA ALA A 164 -10.02 -7.71 15.64
C ALA A 164 -11.00 -7.11 16.66
N GLY A 165 -11.99 -6.32 16.20
CA GLY A 165 -13.01 -5.74 17.05
C GLY A 165 -13.92 -6.80 17.68
N ASP A 166 -14.41 -7.74 16.90
CA ASP A 166 -15.23 -8.84 17.38
C ASP A 166 -14.45 -9.76 18.37
N ALA A 167 -13.15 -9.98 18.10
CA ALA A 167 -12.29 -10.73 19.01
C ALA A 167 -12.09 -9.99 20.35
N LEU A 168 -11.78 -8.69 20.29
CA LEU A 168 -11.60 -7.88 21.50
C LEU A 168 -12.87 -7.79 22.31
N ALA A 169 -14.04 -7.57 21.67
CA ALA A 169 -15.33 -7.53 22.34
C ALA A 169 -15.60 -8.80 23.14
N LYS A 170 -15.38 -9.97 22.55
CA LYS A 170 -15.52 -11.26 23.25
C LYS A 170 -14.54 -11.39 24.42
N LEU A 171 -13.27 -10.99 24.25
CA LEU A 171 -12.26 -11.06 25.30
C LEU A 171 -12.59 -10.21 26.52
N VAL A 172 -13.33 -9.10 26.36
CA VAL A 172 -13.67 -8.17 27.43
C VAL A 172 -15.11 -8.32 27.93
N GLY A 173 -15.86 -9.32 27.41
CA GLY A 173 -17.25 -9.57 27.81
C GLY A 173 -18.23 -8.51 27.32
N GLU A 174 -17.95 -7.93 26.14
CA GLU A 174 -18.82 -7.01 25.38
C GLU A 174 -19.22 -5.73 26.14
N LYS A 175 -18.37 -5.27 27.06
CA LYS A 175 -18.61 -4.06 27.87
C LYS A 175 -17.33 -3.35 28.24
N GLY A 176 -17.41 -2.00 28.45
CA GLY A 176 -16.29 -1.15 28.85
C GLY A 176 -15.73 -0.36 27.68
N SER A 177 -14.72 0.43 27.95
CA SER A 177 -14.10 1.32 26.96
C SER A 177 -12.94 0.63 26.24
N VAL A 178 -12.80 0.89 24.94
CA VAL A 178 -11.70 0.41 24.10
C VAL A 178 -11.13 1.56 23.27
N MET A 179 -9.86 1.46 22.90
CA MET A 179 -9.18 2.44 22.04
C MET A 179 -8.36 1.75 20.98
N THR A 180 -7.92 2.52 19.99
CA THR A 180 -6.96 2.08 18.98
C THR A 180 -5.66 2.88 19.08
N ILE A 181 -4.53 2.20 18.91
CA ILE A 181 -3.24 2.82 18.60
C ILE A 181 -2.92 2.54 17.13
N ASP A 182 -2.77 3.60 16.37
CA ASP A 182 -2.54 3.56 14.94
C ASP A 182 -1.23 4.26 14.57
N ASN A 183 -0.82 4.08 13.34
CA ASN A 183 0.42 4.58 12.77
C ASN A 183 0.33 6.09 12.47
N ALA A 184 -0.42 6.49 11.43
CA ALA A 184 -0.51 7.88 10.99
C ALA A 184 -1.87 8.20 10.38
N THR A 185 -2.31 9.45 10.52
CA THR A 185 -3.62 9.92 10.01
C THR A 185 -3.79 9.78 8.49
N GLY A 186 -2.70 9.70 7.72
CA GLY A 186 -2.72 9.60 6.25
C GLY A 186 -2.65 8.17 5.70
N SER A 187 -2.35 7.16 6.53
CA SER A 187 -2.22 5.77 6.07
C SER A 187 -3.58 5.16 5.73
N LEU A 188 -3.84 4.87 4.45
CA LEU A 188 -5.09 4.23 4.02
C LEU A 188 -5.22 2.80 4.55
N VAL A 189 -4.12 2.05 4.61
CA VAL A 189 -4.09 0.67 5.11
C VAL A 189 -4.46 0.59 6.59
N SER A 190 -3.79 1.38 7.43
CA SER A 190 -4.09 1.36 8.87
C SER A 190 -5.44 1.98 9.17
N LYS A 191 -5.86 2.99 8.39
CA LYS A 191 -7.22 3.54 8.47
C LYS A 191 -8.28 2.48 8.18
N ALA A 192 -8.11 1.64 7.16
CA ALA A 192 -9.04 0.56 6.87
C ALA A 192 -9.16 -0.42 8.05
N ARG A 193 -8.04 -0.78 8.69
CA ARG A 193 -8.04 -1.62 9.90
C ARG A 193 -8.80 -0.97 11.06
N THR A 194 -8.58 0.33 11.30
CA THR A 194 -9.26 1.04 12.40
C THR A 194 -10.72 1.33 12.12
N ASP A 195 -11.10 1.60 10.87
CA ASP A 195 -12.51 1.74 10.47
C ASP A 195 -13.27 0.42 10.65
N GLY A 196 -12.67 -0.71 10.22
CA GLY A 196 -13.24 -2.04 10.46
C GLY A 196 -13.40 -2.34 11.94
N PHE A 197 -12.40 -2.03 12.77
CA PHE A 197 -12.48 -2.18 14.21
C PHE A 197 -13.60 -1.33 14.81
N ALA A 198 -13.67 -0.04 14.49
CA ALA A 198 -14.73 0.84 15.00
C ALA A 198 -16.12 0.37 14.58
N LYS A 199 -16.29 -0.11 13.34
CA LYS A 199 -17.53 -0.71 12.85
C LYS A 199 -17.91 -1.96 13.65
N ALA A 200 -16.96 -2.83 13.97
CA ALA A 200 -17.23 -4.01 14.80
C ALA A 200 -17.65 -3.61 16.21
N ILE A 201 -16.92 -2.70 16.88
CA ILE A 201 -17.23 -2.24 18.22
C ILE A 201 -18.63 -1.59 18.30
N SER A 202 -19.06 -0.88 17.25
CA SER A 202 -20.40 -0.25 17.22
C SER A 202 -21.57 -1.23 17.31
N LYS A 203 -21.36 -2.53 17.08
CA LYS A 203 -22.37 -3.60 17.23
C LYS A 203 -22.65 -3.91 18.70
N TYR A 204 -21.79 -3.52 19.62
CA TYR A 204 -21.85 -3.85 21.05
C TYR A 204 -22.30 -2.65 21.87
N PRO A 205 -23.56 -2.58 22.30
CA PRO A 205 -24.15 -1.36 22.88
C PRO A 205 -23.54 -0.94 24.23
N ASN A 206 -22.89 -1.88 24.94
CA ASN A 206 -22.25 -1.60 26.23
C ASN A 206 -20.72 -1.32 26.07
N MET A 207 -20.22 -1.24 24.86
CA MET A 207 -18.84 -0.87 24.58
C MET A 207 -18.74 0.60 24.12
N LYS A 208 -17.68 1.28 24.54
CA LYS A 208 -17.40 2.67 24.18
C LYS A 208 -16.06 2.75 23.44
N PHE A 209 -16.06 3.24 22.23
CA PHE A 209 -14.84 3.52 21.50
C PHE A 209 -14.31 4.92 21.87
N LEU A 210 -13.10 4.97 22.46
CA LEU A 210 -12.46 6.21 22.89
C LEU A 210 -11.72 6.95 21.76
N GLY A 211 -11.68 6.34 20.56
CA GLY A 211 -10.99 6.92 19.41
C GLY A 211 -9.57 6.35 19.21
N ILE A 212 -8.79 7.07 18.43
CA ILE A 212 -7.50 6.64 17.90
C ILE A 212 -6.39 7.52 18.43
N GLN A 213 -5.25 6.92 18.81
CA GLN A 213 -4.00 7.60 19.11
C GLN A 213 -2.98 7.29 18.01
N TYR A 214 -2.34 8.31 17.44
CA TYR A 214 -1.41 8.15 16.32
C TYR A 214 0.05 8.24 16.78
N SER A 215 0.77 7.13 16.69
CA SER A 215 2.15 7.01 17.17
C SER A 215 3.20 7.48 16.14
N ALA A 216 2.83 7.65 14.89
CA ALA A 216 3.76 7.82 13.77
C ALA A 216 4.72 6.62 13.60
N ASN A 217 4.23 5.42 13.89
CA ASN A 217 4.98 4.16 13.88
C ASN A 217 6.16 4.12 14.88
N ASP A 218 6.08 4.92 15.94
CA ASP A 218 7.06 5.00 17.03
C ASP A 218 6.61 4.13 18.21
N THR A 219 7.41 3.11 18.54
CA THR A 219 7.14 2.15 19.60
C THR A 219 7.09 2.80 21.00
N ALA A 220 7.96 3.78 21.26
CA ALA A 220 7.99 4.46 22.56
C ALA A 220 6.76 5.35 22.76
N LYS A 221 6.33 6.03 21.69
CA LYS A 221 5.09 6.83 21.70
C LYS A 221 3.85 5.95 21.88
N ALA A 222 3.81 4.80 21.23
CA ALA A 222 2.74 3.83 21.42
C ALA A 222 2.70 3.29 22.85
N ALA A 223 3.86 3.03 23.48
CA ALA A 223 3.95 2.63 24.88
C ALA A 223 3.40 3.73 25.82
N SER A 224 3.79 4.98 25.56
CA SER A 224 3.27 6.14 26.31
C SER A 224 1.76 6.27 26.23
N PHE A 225 1.16 6.08 25.03
CA PHE A 225 -0.29 6.09 24.88
C PHE A 225 -0.96 4.96 25.65
N ALA A 226 -0.46 3.71 25.53
CA ALA A 226 -1.02 2.57 26.24
C ALA A 226 -0.96 2.76 27.76
N SER A 227 0.17 3.24 28.28
CA SER A 227 0.35 3.53 29.71
C SER A 227 -0.57 4.65 30.18
N THR A 228 -0.55 5.80 29.50
CA THR A 228 -1.34 6.98 29.88
C THR A 228 -2.83 6.70 29.85
N VAL A 229 -3.35 6.17 28.73
CA VAL A 229 -4.79 5.96 28.59
C VAL A 229 -5.29 4.88 29.56
N SER A 230 -4.50 3.83 29.81
CA SER A 230 -4.87 2.78 30.78
C SER A 230 -4.84 3.23 32.23
N THR A 231 -4.15 4.32 32.57
CA THR A 231 -4.12 4.90 33.91
C THR A 231 -5.16 5.98 34.11
N THR A 232 -5.45 6.77 33.07
CA THR A 232 -6.40 7.90 33.13
C THR A 232 -7.84 7.49 32.86
N ASN A 233 -8.09 6.31 32.26
CA ASN A 233 -9.43 5.78 31.99
C ASN A 233 -9.65 4.46 32.75
N PRO A 234 -10.24 4.50 33.96
CA PRO A 234 -10.44 3.31 34.79
C PRO A 234 -11.32 2.22 34.16
N ASP A 235 -12.18 2.60 33.21
CA ASP A 235 -13.09 1.73 32.47
C ASP A 235 -12.48 1.19 31.16
N LEU A 236 -11.22 1.53 30.85
CA LEU A 236 -10.52 0.95 29.69
C LEU A 236 -10.28 -0.54 29.92
N VAL A 237 -10.87 -1.36 29.06
CA VAL A 237 -10.77 -2.83 29.12
C VAL A 237 -9.97 -3.43 27.98
N GLY A 238 -9.75 -2.67 26.91
CA GLY A 238 -9.06 -3.19 25.73
C GLY A 238 -8.42 -2.13 24.83
N ILE A 239 -7.35 -2.54 24.16
CA ILE A 239 -6.64 -1.77 23.14
C ILE A 239 -6.57 -2.63 21.86
N PHE A 240 -6.87 -2.01 20.72
CA PHE A 240 -6.53 -2.52 19.41
C PHE A 240 -5.28 -1.79 18.91
N SER A 241 -4.30 -2.55 18.42
CA SER A 241 -3.09 -2.02 17.83
C SER A 241 -3.03 -2.41 16.36
N ALA A 242 -3.00 -1.42 15.49
CA ALA A 242 -3.21 -1.61 14.06
C ALA A 242 -1.98 -2.12 13.29
N GLU A 243 -0.80 -2.23 13.93
CA GLU A 243 0.43 -2.74 13.30
C GLU A 243 1.53 -3.10 14.33
N THR A 244 2.67 -3.66 13.85
CA THR A 244 3.73 -4.27 14.67
C THR A 244 4.28 -3.36 15.77
N ASN A 245 4.83 -2.17 15.42
CA ASN A 245 5.51 -1.29 16.37
C ASN A 245 4.55 -0.78 17.46
N ASN A 246 3.29 -0.53 17.07
CA ASN A 246 2.25 -0.12 18.01
C ASN A 246 1.88 -1.26 18.97
N THR A 247 1.87 -2.50 18.48
CA THR A 247 1.58 -3.69 19.32
C THR A 247 2.70 -3.90 20.34
N GLU A 248 3.97 -3.81 19.92
CA GLU A 248 5.14 -3.90 20.82
C GLU A 248 5.14 -2.79 21.86
N GLY A 249 4.82 -1.56 21.42
CA GLY A 249 4.67 -0.41 22.31
C GLY A 249 3.54 -0.62 23.33
N ALA A 250 2.37 -1.06 22.88
CA ALA A 250 1.23 -1.32 23.76
C ALA A 250 1.54 -2.39 24.82
N ILE A 251 2.22 -3.49 24.44
CA ILE A 251 2.70 -4.51 25.38
C ILE A 251 3.58 -3.87 26.47
N THR A 252 4.53 -3.05 26.07
CA THR A 252 5.46 -2.37 26.99
C THR A 252 4.71 -1.39 27.90
N GLY A 253 3.88 -0.52 27.33
CA GLY A 253 3.14 0.49 28.11
C GLY A 253 2.15 -0.11 29.10
N LEU A 254 1.44 -1.20 28.73
CA LEU A 254 0.56 -1.90 29.66
C LEU A 254 1.33 -2.58 30.78
N ARG A 255 2.53 -3.11 30.51
CA ARG A 255 3.40 -3.69 31.54
C ARG A 255 3.88 -2.61 32.52
N GLU A 256 4.37 -1.48 32.03
CA GLU A 256 4.84 -0.36 32.85
C GLU A 256 3.73 0.24 33.72
N ALA A 257 2.49 0.30 33.21
CA ALA A 257 1.33 0.75 33.95
C ALA A 257 0.76 -0.28 34.93
N GLY A 258 1.30 -1.52 35.01
CA GLY A 258 0.74 -2.59 35.84
C GLY A 258 -0.65 -3.06 35.39
N LYS A 259 -0.95 -2.94 34.09
CA LYS A 259 -2.22 -3.25 33.45
C LYS A 259 -2.23 -4.54 32.63
N THR A 260 -1.08 -5.24 32.55
CA THR A 260 -0.98 -6.55 31.88
C THR A 260 -2.07 -7.49 32.39
N GLY A 261 -2.80 -8.12 31.47
CA GLY A 261 -3.92 -9.02 31.76
C GLY A 261 -5.23 -8.34 32.18
N LYS A 262 -5.18 -7.10 32.71
CA LYS A 262 -6.36 -6.29 33.08
C LYS A 262 -6.95 -5.58 31.86
N VAL A 263 -6.11 -4.98 31.02
CA VAL A 263 -6.48 -4.41 29.73
C VAL A 263 -6.09 -5.43 28.66
N LYS A 264 -7.04 -5.90 27.90
CA LYS A 264 -6.80 -6.85 26.80
C LYS A 264 -6.20 -6.13 25.60
N LEU A 265 -5.25 -6.77 24.93
CA LEU A 265 -4.61 -6.25 23.72
C LEU A 265 -4.90 -7.20 22.55
N VAL A 266 -5.43 -6.66 21.48
CA VAL A 266 -5.47 -7.31 20.16
C VAL A 266 -4.56 -6.53 19.25
N GLY A 267 -3.60 -7.20 18.62
CA GLY A 267 -2.61 -6.60 17.75
C GLY A 267 -2.67 -7.15 16.34
N TYR A 268 -1.99 -6.44 15.45
CA TYR A 268 -1.69 -6.87 14.08
C TYR A 268 -0.26 -7.34 13.99
N ASP A 269 0.02 -8.17 12.99
CA ASP A 269 1.33 -8.72 12.66
C ASP A 269 1.93 -9.64 13.76
N THR A 270 3.17 -10.04 13.55
CA THR A 270 3.95 -10.85 14.49
C THR A 270 5.39 -10.36 14.58
N SER A 271 5.96 -10.48 15.79
CA SER A 271 7.37 -10.29 16.08
C SER A 271 7.74 -11.12 17.29
N ASP A 272 9.03 -11.29 17.58
CA ASP A 272 9.46 -12.04 18.75
C ASP A 272 8.86 -11.51 20.06
N PRO A 273 8.82 -10.18 20.34
CA PRO A 273 8.14 -9.63 21.51
C PRO A 273 6.63 -9.94 21.56
N ILE A 274 5.93 -9.88 20.42
CA ILE A 274 4.49 -10.18 20.34
C ILE A 274 4.25 -11.67 20.62
N ILE A 275 5.03 -12.57 20.00
CA ILE A 275 4.97 -14.02 20.22
C ILE A 275 5.25 -14.35 21.69
N ALA A 276 6.30 -13.75 22.27
CA ALA A 276 6.61 -13.94 23.68
C ALA A 276 5.49 -13.48 24.63
N ALA A 277 4.85 -12.34 24.33
CA ALA A 277 3.71 -11.86 25.11
C ALA A 277 2.49 -12.78 25.02
N LEU A 278 2.24 -13.37 23.85
CA LEU A 278 1.17 -14.37 23.67
C LEU A 278 1.46 -15.69 24.41
N ALA A 279 2.71 -16.11 24.47
CA ALA A 279 3.11 -17.34 25.17
C ALA A 279 3.06 -17.22 26.71
N ASN A 280 3.24 -16.02 27.23
CA ASN A 280 3.30 -15.72 28.69
C ASN A 280 1.95 -15.27 29.29
N LYS A 281 0.84 -15.74 28.75
CA LYS A 281 -0.53 -15.45 29.24
C LYS A 281 -0.78 -16.01 30.62
#